data_6063bf01b37a3a1d67b0b2f6cb39498f
#
_entry.id   6063bf01b37a3a1d67b0b2f6cb39498f
#
_cell.length_a   1.000
_cell.length_b   1.000
_cell.length_c   1.000
_cell.angle_alpha   90.00
_cell.angle_beta   90.00
_cell.angle_gamma   90.00
#
_symmetry.space_group_name_H-M   'P 1'
#
loop_
_entity.id
_entity.type
_entity.pdbx_description
1 polymer ?
#
loop_
_entity_poly.entity_id
_entity_poly.type
_entity_poly.pdbx_seq_one_letter_code
_entity_poly.pdbx_strand_id
1 'polypeptide(L)'
;MLLYDPEGATYQIDGTRMDLAREYRDNLRGPFSPDLQKVLDRMRTTPMTGRYALIVVEPFREWALCRLSGVRGVPPEEVPGVRYRSMAQAEWDIFKRRWFDLTGHDVTVEDPDLG
;
A
#
# COMPACT_ATOMS: atom_id res chain seq x y z
N MET A 1 15.89 -9.40 15.28
CA MET A 1 15.28 -9.04 13.98
C MET A 1 15.47 -7.55 13.70
N LEU A 2 15.96 -7.22 12.54
CA LEU A 2 16.13 -5.82 12.15
C LEU A 2 14.77 -5.25 11.74
N LEU A 3 14.38 -4.13 12.34
CA LEU A 3 13.18 -3.40 11.94
C LEU A 3 13.40 -2.54 10.70
N TYR A 4 14.66 -2.35 10.34
CA TYR A 4 15.06 -1.56 9.19
C TYR A 4 15.86 -2.41 8.22
N ASP A 5 15.45 -2.41 6.96
CA ASP A 5 16.13 -3.12 5.88
C ASP A 5 16.74 -2.09 4.93
N PRO A 6 18.07 -1.86 4.99
CA PRO A 6 18.71 -0.88 4.11
C PRO A 6 18.56 -1.21 2.63
N GLU A 7 18.56 -2.48 2.25
CA GLU A 7 18.37 -2.87 0.86
C GLU A 7 16.96 -2.58 0.39
N GLY A 8 15.98 -2.91 1.22
CA GLY A 8 14.58 -2.56 0.93
C GLY A 8 14.38 -1.06 0.79
N ALA A 9 14.97 -0.27 1.70
CA ALA A 9 14.82 1.18 1.69
C ALA A 9 15.44 1.87 0.49
N THR A 10 16.43 1.24 -0.16
CA THR A 10 17.14 1.81 -1.32
C THR A 10 16.72 1.20 -2.65
N TYR A 11 15.91 0.16 -2.63
CA TYR A 11 15.44 -0.48 -3.85
C TYR A 11 14.62 0.50 -4.69
N GLN A 12 14.97 0.64 -5.97
CA GLN A 12 14.24 1.50 -6.88
C GLN A 12 13.28 0.67 -7.72
N ILE A 13 11.99 0.97 -7.56
CA ILE A 13 10.93 0.27 -8.27
C ILE A 13 10.88 0.79 -9.71
N ASP A 14 10.86 -0.13 -10.68
CA ASP A 14 10.56 0.23 -12.06
C ASP A 14 9.05 0.43 -12.18
N GLY A 15 8.62 1.68 -12.22
CA GLY A 15 7.20 2.06 -12.25
C GLY A 15 6.46 1.63 -13.51
N THR A 16 7.16 1.11 -14.52
CA THR A 16 6.52 0.62 -15.75
C THR A 16 6.18 -0.88 -15.69
N ARG A 17 6.61 -1.57 -14.63
CA ARG A 17 6.41 -3.01 -14.47
C ARG A 17 4.97 -3.35 -14.04
N MET A 18 4.03 -3.20 -14.97
CA MET A 18 2.62 -3.53 -14.70
C MET A 18 2.36 -5.02 -14.48
N ASP A 19 3.27 -5.88 -14.91
CA ASP A 19 3.21 -7.31 -14.60
C ASP A 19 3.25 -7.57 -13.09
N LEU A 20 4.04 -6.81 -12.36
CA LEU A 20 4.09 -6.93 -10.89
C LEU A 20 2.79 -6.45 -10.24
N ALA A 21 2.22 -5.38 -10.77
CA ALA A 21 0.92 -4.90 -10.29
C ALA A 21 -0.18 -5.93 -10.54
N ARG A 22 -0.17 -6.59 -11.71
CA ARG A 22 -1.13 -7.67 -12.00
C ARG A 22 -0.94 -8.86 -11.06
N GLU A 23 0.31 -9.22 -10.79
CA GLU A 23 0.61 -10.31 -9.87
C GLU A 23 0.00 -10.03 -8.49
N TYR A 24 0.20 -8.82 -7.97
CA TYR A 24 -0.35 -8.44 -6.67
C TYR A 24 -1.88 -8.42 -6.69
N ARG A 25 -2.46 -7.82 -7.73
CA ARG A 25 -3.93 -7.80 -7.91
C ARG A 25 -4.54 -9.19 -7.84
N ASP A 26 -3.90 -10.15 -8.50
CA ASP A 26 -4.45 -11.50 -8.63
C ASP A 26 -4.15 -12.39 -7.44
N ASN A 27 -3.21 -12.00 -6.57
CA ASN A 27 -2.85 -12.77 -5.39
C ASN A 27 -2.36 -11.85 -4.26
N LEU A 28 -3.29 -11.17 -3.61
CA LEU A 28 -2.99 -10.21 -2.54
C LEU A 28 -2.33 -10.82 -1.31
N ARG A 29 -2.42 -12.14 -1.15
CA ARG A 29 -1.90 -12.84 0.04
C ARG A 29 -0.59 -13.55 -0.21
N GLY A 30 -0.11 -13.60 -1.44
CA GLY A 30 1.11 -14.31 -1.80
C GLY A 30 0.91 -15.83 -1.90
N PRO A 31 1.99 -16.58 -2.09
CA PRO A 31 3.37 -16.08 -2.12
C PRO A 31 3.65 -15.21 -3.35
N PHE A 32 4.62 -14.32 -3.22
CA PHE A 32 4.96 -13.35 -4.26
C PHE A 32 6.25 -13.74 -4.97
N SER A 33 6.38 -13.33 -6.24
CA SER A 33 7.64 -13.44 -6.96
C SER A 33 8.74 -12.65 -6.25
N PRO A 34 10.02 -12.99 -6.47
CA PRO A 34 11.12 -12.24 -5.86
C PRO A 34 11.09 -10.74 -6.18
N ASP A 35 10.74 -10.38 -7.41
CA ASP A 35 10.68 -8.98 -7.82
C ASP A 35 9.54 -8.23 -7.13
N LEU A 36 8.37 -8.84 -7.05
CA LEU A 36 7.25 -8.24 -6.33
C LEU A 36 7.54 -8.13 -4.83
N GLN A 37 8.20 -9.14 -4.26
CA GLN A 37 8.57 -9.09 -2.84
C GLN A 37 9.49 -7.90 -2.55
N LYS A 38 10.43 -7.59 -3.44
CA LYS A 38 11.29 -6.41 -3.32
C LYS A 38 10.48 -5.12 -3.33
N VAL A 39 9.47 -5.03 -4.19
CA VAL A 39 8.56 -3.88 -4.24
C VAL A 39 7.82 -3.72 -2.92
N LEU A 40 7.26 -4.79 -2.39
CA LEU A 40 6.52 -4.75 -1.14
C LEU A 40 7.41 -4.39 0.04
N ASP A 41 8.64 -4.91 0.07
CA ASP A 41 9.61 -4.57 1.10
C ASP A 41 9.98 -3.08 1.05
N ARG A 42 10.15 -2.54 -0.16
CA ARG A 42 10.40 -1.10 -0.33
C ARG A 42 9.24 -0.26 0.19
N MET A 43 8.02 -0.69 -0.05
CA MET A 43 6.82 0.02 0.43
C MET A 43 6.75 0.04 1.96
N ARG A 44 7.22 -1.00 2.64
CA ARG A 44 7.23 -1.06 4.11
C ARG A 44 8.27 -0.15 4.75
N THR A 45 9.25 0.30 4.01
CA THR A 45 10.33 1.14 4.54
C THR A 45 10.05 2.63 4.42
N THR A 46 8.84 3.02 4.07
CA THR A 46 8.46 4.44 4.00
C THR A 46 8.44 5.07 5.40
N PRO A 47 8.75 6.38 5.50
CA PRO A 47 8.69 7.09 6.78
C PRO A 47 7.30 7.03 7.42
N MET A 48 7.24 7.15 8.73
CA MET A 48 5.95 7.18 9.45
C MET A 48 5.11 8.38 9.05
N THR A 49 5.73 9.55 8.84
CA THR A 49 5.00 10.74 8.41
C THR A 49 4.38 10.53 7.03
N GLY A 50 3.08 10.67 6.95
CA GLY A 50 2.34 10.48 5.70
C GLY A 50 2.09 9.03 5.31
N ARG A 51 2.52 8.06 6.13
CA ARG A 51 2.29 6.65 5.88
C ARG A 51 0.80 6.34 5.88
N TYR A 52 0.36 5.51 4.94
CA TYR A 52 -1.03 5.09 4.91
C TYR A 52 -1.37 4.15 6.06
N ALA A 53 -2.55 4.32 6.61
CA ALA A 53 -3.11 3.49 7.65
C ALA A 53 -4.61 3.35 7.46
N LEU A 54 -5.19 2.33 8.07
CA LEU A 54 -6.63 2.10 8.03
C LEU A 54 -7.22 2.30 9.40
N ILE A 55 -8.37 2.98 9.44
CA ILE A 55 -9.17 3.11 10.64
C ILE A 55 -10.47 2.34 10.43
N VAL A 56 -10.86 1.54 11.41
CA VAL A 56 -12.13 0.83 11.38
C VAL A 56 -13.25 1.84 11.64
N VAL A 57 -14.12 1.99 10.65
CA VAL A 57 -15.33 2.82 10.79
C VAL A 57 -16.46 1.98 11.34
N GLU A 58 -16.66 0.80 10.76
CA GLU A 58 -17.62 -0.19 11.23
C GLU A 58 -16.93 -1.56 11.23
N PRO A 59 -16.88 -2.25 12.38
CA PRO A 59 -16.14 -3.52 12.46
C PRO A 59 -16.57 -4.52 11.38
N PHE A 60 -15.60 -5.06 10.66
CA PHE A 60 -15.76 -6.04 9.58
C PHE A 60 -16.53 -5.55 8.36
N ARG A 61 -16.91 -4.27 8.28
CA ARG A 61 -17.77 -3.76 7.19
C ARG A 61 -17.21 -2.55 6.48
N GLU A 62 -16.51 -1.65 7.20
CA GLU A 62 -16.05 -0.41 6.60
C GLU A 62 -14.77 0.08 7.24
N TRP A 63 -13.84 0.52 6.39
CA TRP A 63 -12.56 1.11 6.79
C TRP A 63 -12.36 2.44 6.08
N ALA A 64 -11.71 3.37 6.76
CA ALA A 64 -11.30 4.65 6.18
C ALA A 64 -9.81 4.67 5.96
N LEU A 65 -9.38 5.27 4.85
CA LEU A 65 -7.97 5.50 4.58
C LEU A 65 -7.50 6.74 5.32
N CYS A 66 -6.38 6.64 6.00
CA CYS A 66 -5.78 7.73 6.76
C CYS A 66 -4.30 7.82 6.48
N ARG A 67 -3.70 8.96 6.80
CA ARG A 67 -2.25 9.15 6.79
C ARG A 67 -1.77 9.44 8.20
N LEU A 68 -0.71 8.77 8.61
CA LEU A 68 -0.10 9.01 9.91
C LEU A 68 0.60 10.36 9.92
N SER A 69 0.50 11.08 11.05
CA SER A 69 1.19 12.35 11.23
C SER A 69 2.71 12.16 11.41
N GLY A 70 3.12 11.01 11.94
CA GLY A 70 4.49 10.77 12.36
C GLY A 70 4.88 11.49 13.64
N VAL A 71 3.94 12.19 14.27
CA VAL A 71 4.16 12.94 15.50
C VAL A 71 3.34 12.28 16.62
N ARG A 72 4.02 11.98 17.72
CA ARG A 72 3.37 11.34 18.88
C ARG A 72 2.27 12.25 19.43
N GLY A 73 1.10 11.67 19.67
CA GLY A 73 -0.06 12.39 20.20
C GLY A 73 -0.90 13.12 19.16
N VAL A 74 -0.46 13.16 17.90
CA VAL A 74 -1.25 13.73 16.80
C VAL A 74 -1.96 12.60 16.08
N PRO A 75 -3.31 12.63 16.01
CA PRO A 75 -4.05 11.54 15.37
C PRO A 75 -3.82 11.49 13.85
N PRO A 76 -4.08 10.33 13.23
CA PRO A 76 -4.03 10.22 11.77
C PRO A 76 -5.02 11.15 11.11
N GLU A 77 -4.67 11.64 9.93
CA GLU A 77 -5.55 12.47 9.12
C GLU A 77 -6.29 11.61 8.10
N GLU A 78 -7.61 11.65 8.10
CA GLU A 78 -8.41 10.89 7.16
C GLU A 78 -8.27 11.47 5.74
N VAL A 79 -8.09 10.58 4.75
CA VAL A 79 -8.13 10.97 3.35
C VAL A 79 -9.61 11.13 2.95
N PRO A 80 -10.04 12.34 2.57
CA PRO A 80 -11.46 12.60 2.34
C PRO A 80 -12.08 11.69 1.28
N GLY A 81 -13.24 11.12 1.61
CA GLY A 81 -14.04 10.35 0.67
C GLY A 81 -13.54 8.96 0.34
N VAL A 82 -12.47 8.48 0.98
CA VAL A 82 -11.91 7.16 0.68
C VAL A 82 -12.33 6.16 1.75
N ARG A 83 -13.19 5.26 1.37
CA ARG A 83 -13.72 4.20 2.23
C ARG A 83 -13.64 2.86 1.52
N TYR A 84 -13.44 1.80 2.30
CA TYR A 84 -13.33 0.44 1.78
C TYR A 84 -14.33 -0.46 2.50
N ARG A 85 -14.86 -1.45 1.79
CA ARG A 85 -15.79 -2.43 2.33
C ARG A 85 -15.16 -3.78 2.59
N SER A 86 -13.90 -3.96 2.17
CA SER A 86 -13.13 -5.16 2.44
C SER A 86 -11.66 -4.84 2.58
N MET A 87 -10.93 -5.69 3.28
CA MET A 87 -9.47 -5.54 3.39
C MET A 87 -8.79 -5.69 2.03
N ALA A 88 -9.33 -6.55 1.17
CA ALA A 88 -8.77 -6.74 -0.17
C ALA A 88 -8.85 -5.45 -1.00
N GLN A 89 -9.96 -4.73 -0.95
CA GLN A 89 -10.09 -3.43 -1.59
C GLN A 89 -9.06 -2.44 -1.06
N ALA A 90 -8.89 -2.40 0.26
CA ALA A 90 -7.96 -1.49 0.92
C ALA A 90 -6.51 -1.82 0.52
N GLU A 91 -6.12 -3.09 0.58
CA GLU A 91 -4.76 -3.51 0.24
C GLU A 91 -4.41 -3.16 -1.19
N TRP A 92 -5.30 -3.41 -2.14
CA TRP A 92 -5.09 -3.09 -3.55
C TRP A 92 -4.97 -1.58 -3.78
N ASP A 93 -5.89 -0.80 -3.23
CA ASP A 93 -5.87 0.66 -3.40
C ASP A 93 -4.64 1.29 -2.77
N ILE A 94 -4.25 0.85 -1.58
CA ILE A 94 -3.03 1.33 -0.90
C ILE A 94 -1.78 0.96 -1.72
N PHE A 95 -1.74 -0.24 -2.29
CA PHE A 95 -0.64 -0.64 -3.16
C PHE A 95 -0.50 0.33 -4.35
N LYS A 96 -1.61 0.67 -5.02
CA LYS A 96 -1.59 1.60 -6.14
C LYS A 96 -1.10 2.99 -5.72
N ARG A 97 -1.53 3.48 -4.57
CA ARG A 97 -1.11 4.79 -4.05
C ARG A 97 0.36 4.81 -3.72
N ARG A 98 0.87 3.76 -3.06
CA ARG A 98 2.30 3.63 -2.75
C ARG A 98 3.15 3.52 -4.00
N TRP A 99 2.67 2.78 -5.00
CA TRP A 99 3.35 2.67 -6.29
C TRP A 99 3.55 4.04 -6.92
N PHE A 100 2.48 4.83 -6.98
CA PHE A 100 2.56 6.19 -7.52
C PHE A 100 3.49 7.07 -6.68
N ASP A 101 3.37 7.03 -5.37
CA ASP A 101 4.20 7.85 -4.47
C ASP A 101 5.70 7.55 -4.64
N LEU A 102 6.05 6.29 -4.89
CA LEU A 102 7.45 5.88 -4.99
C LEU A 102 8.02 5.96 -6.41
N THR A 103 7.19 5.91 -7.44
CA THR A 103 7.66 5.83 -8.83
C THR A 103 7.24 7.01 -9.71
N GLY A 104 6.21 7.73 -9.32
CA GLY A 104 5.59 8.76 -10.16
C GLY A 104 4.74 8.20 -11.30
N HIS A 105 4.59 6.88 -11.38
CA HIS A 105 3.78 6.21 -12.41
C HIS A 105 2.50 5.66 -11.81
N ASP A 106 1.38 5.85 -12.52
CA ASP A 106 0.12 5.23 -12.14
C ASP A 106 0.13 3.74 -12.44
N VAL A 107 -0.56 2.96 -11.61
CA VAL A 107 -0.89 1.58 -11.93
C VAL A 107 -2.05 1.61 -12.92
N THR A 108 -1.80 1.12 -14.15
CA THR A 108 -2.79 1.13 -15.23
C THR A 108 -3.54 -0.19 -15.37
N VAL A 109 -3.27 -1.13 -14.48
CA VAL A 109 -3.95 -2.43 -14.44
C VAL A 109 -5.38 -2.24 -13.95
N GLU A 110 -6.33 -2.91 -14.58
CA GLU A 110 -7.73 -2.85 -14.15
C GLU A 110 -7.91 -3.34 -12.72
N ASP A 111 -8.83 -2.68 -12.00
CA ASP A 111 -9.16 -3.10 -10.64
C ASP A 111 -9.84 -4.47 -10.68
N PRO A 112 -9.54 -5.35 -9.70
CA PRO A 112 -10.23 -6.63 -9.60
C PRO A 112 -11.64 -6.43 -9.06
N ASP A 113 -12.51 -7.39 -9.31
CA ASP A 113 -13.82 -7.43 -8.70
C ASP A 113 -13.67 -7.96 -7.26
N LEU A 114 -13.59 -7.06 -6.31
CA LEU A 114 -13.37 -7.39 -4.90
C LEU A 114 -14.64 -7.26 -4.05
N GLY A 115 -15.75 -7.41 -4.66
CA GLY A 115 -17.04 -7.46 -3.97
C GLY A 115 -17.46 -6.17 -3.34
#